data_f041b6c7aef2ee6b68e170c08ef1376b
#
_entry.id   f041b6c7aef2ee6b68e170c08ef1376b
#
_cell.length_a   1.000
_cell.length_b   1.000
_cell.length_c   1.000
_cell.angle_alpha   90.00
_cell.angle_beta   90.00
_cell.angle_gamma   90.00
#
_symmetry.space_group_name_H-M   'P 1'
#
loop_
_entity.id
_entity.type
_entity.pdbx_description
1 polymer ?
#
loop_
_entity_poly.entity_id
_entity_poly.type
_entity_poly.pdbx_seq_one_letter_code
_entity_poly.pdbx_strand_id
1 'polypeptide(L)'
;TLMHGDFRADNMMFEAGPSTAPFALVDWQIVMQGPAAFDLAYMLSGSLDVETRRAGQEALIARHHDGLVRAGVADYSLAQAREAFRVCAMLAWCWPVVAIGSLDFDNPRGLALFHAWAERAMTLFEDVDGAAVIP
;
A
#
# COMPACT_ATOMS: atom_id res chain seq x y z
N THR A 1 -4.97 2.99 -13.84
CA THR A 1 -3.65 3.64 -13.93
C THR A 1 -2.53 2.60 -13.97
N LEU A 2 -1.30 3.07 -14.13
CA LEU A 2 -0.11 2.25 -13.93
C LEU A 2 0.12 2.13 -12.41
N MET A 3 0.33 0.92 -11.93
CA MET A 3 0.68 0.62 -10.55
C MET A 3 2.08 0.06 -10.49
N HIS A 4 2.80 0.35 -9.41
CA HIS A 4 4.08 -0.27 -9.11
C HIS A 4 3.92 -1.76 -8.76
N GLY A 5 2.87 -2.09 -8.02
CA GLY A 5 2.54 -3.46 -7.59
C GLY A 5 3.24 -3.90 -6.30
N ASP A 6 4.46 -3.40 -6.04
CA ASP A 6 5.23 -3.62 -4.81
C ASP A 6 5.67 -2.29 -4.19
N PHE A 7 4.72 -1.37 -4.00
CA PHE A 7 4.97 -0.01 -3.50
C PHE A 7 5.15 -0.01 -1.99
N ARG A 8 6.38 -0.23 -1.54
CA ARG A 8 6.76 -0.33 -0.12
C ARG A 8 8.03 0.45 0.18
N ALA A 9 8.27 0.74 1.46
CA ALA A 9 9.38 1.57 1.91
C ALA A 9 10.75 1.03 1.48
N ASP A 10 10.94 -0.30 1.39
CA ASP A 10 12.19 -0.91 0.94
C ASP A 10 12.55 -0.58 -0.52
N ASN A 11 11.55 -0.24 -1.35
CA ASN A 11 11.71 0.12 -2.75
C ASN A 11 11.80 1.64 -2.95
N MET A 12 11.85 2.43 -1.85
CA MET A 12 11.93 3.88 -1.87
C MET A 12 13.31 4.36 -1.43
N MET A 13 14.01 5.02 -2.33
CA MET A 13 15.32 5.60 -2.06
C MET A 13 15.19 7.11 -1.90
N PHE A 14 15.58 7.61 -0.74
CA PHE A 14 15.60 9.03 -0.45
C PHE A 14 17.02 9.57 -0.53
N GLU A 15 17.15 10.83 -0.93
CA GLU A 15 18.43 11.49 -1.04
C GLU A 15 19.16 11.53 0.31
N ALA A 16 20.44 11.10 0.30
CA ALA A 16 21.36 11.19 1.43
C ALA A 16 22.38 12.32 1.30
N GLY A 17 22.28 13.15 0.26
CA GLY A 17 23.21 14.23 -0.04
C GLY A 17 22.76 15.10 -1.23
N PRO A 18 23.58 16.04 -1.71
CA PRO A 18 23.23 16.91 -2.82
C PRO A 18 23.11 16.12 -4.13
N SER A 19 21.91 15.76 -4.50
CA SER A 19 21.55 15.04 -5.72
C SER A 19 20.52 15.83 -6.51
N THR A 20 20.35 15.50 -7.78
CA THR A 20 19.31 16.07 -8.63
C THR A 20 17.96 15.35 -8.48
N ALA A 21 17.94 14.18 -7.83
CA ALA A 21 16.75 13.37 -7.61
C ALA A 21 16.53 13.14 -6.11
N PRO A 22 15.63 13.90 -5.46
CA PRO A 22 15.36 13.78 -4.01
C PRO A 22 14.69 12.45 -3.63
N PHE A 23 14.15 11.74 -4.61
CA PHE A 23 13.45 10.48 -4.43
C PHE A 23 13.61 9.59 -5.68
N ALA A 24 13.83 8.30 -5.47
CA ALA A 24 13.77 7.29 -6.51
C ALA A 24 12.94 6.09 -6.05
N LEU A 25 12.11 5.58 -6.93
CA LEU A 25 11.35 4.35 -6.75
C LEU A 25 11.97 3.28 -7.62
N VAL A 26 12.36 2.17 -7.01
CA VAL A 26 13.05 1.05 -7.67
C VAL A 26 12.18 -0.21 -7.66
N ASP A 27 12.62 -1.26 -8.36
CA ASP A 27 11.99 -2.58 -8.37
C ASP A 27 10.58 -2.60 -9.03
N TRP A 28 10.52 -2.19 -10.29
CA TRP A 28 9.32 -2.15 -11.13
C TRP A 28 8.98 -3.49 -11.81
N GLN A 29 9.49 -4.61 -11.28
CA GLN A 29 9.37 -5.94 -11.92
C GLN A 29 7.94 -6.46 -12.04
N ILE A 30 7.02 -6.00 -11.17
CA ILE A 30 5.61 -6.41 -11.20
C ILE A 30 4.66 -5.26 -11.54
N VAL A 31 5.18 -4.28 -12.30
CA VAL A 31 4.35 -3.16 -12.78
C VAL A 31 3.15 -3.68 -13.58
N MET A 32 1.98 -3.16 -13.26
CA MET A 32 0.73 -3.58 -13.90
C MET A 32 -0.27 -2.43 -14.02
N GLN A 33 -1.33 -2.64 -14.77
CA GLN A 33 -2.45 -1.71 -14.84
C GLN A 33 -3.54 -2.09 -13.84
N GLY A 34 -4.01 -1.12 -13.07
CA GLY A 34 -5.05 -1.34 -12.06
C GLY A 34 -5.52 -0.08 -11.34
N PRO A 35 -6.24 -0.25 -10.21
CA PRO A 35 -6.77 0.88 -9.44
C PRO A 35 -5.66 1.68 -8.77
N ALA A 36 -5.72 3.01 -8.89
CA ALA A 36 -4.72 3.92 -8.32
C ALA A 36 -4.53 3.76 -6.80
N ALA A 37 -5.59 3.37 -6.09
CA ALA A 37 -5.56 3.19 -4.63
C ALA A 37 -4.75 1.96 -4.18
N PHE A 38 -4.39 1.03 -5.08
CA PHE A 38 -3.71 -0.21 -4.69
C PHE A 38 -2.32 0.05 -4.09
N ASP A 39 -1.48 0.83 -4.77
CA ASP A 39 -0.14 1.11 -4.28
C ASP A 39 -0.17 1.84 -2.93
N LEU A 40 -1.14 2.76 -2.73
CA LEU A 40 -1.33 3.41 -1.44
C LEU A 40 -1.74 2.41 -0.35
N ALA A 41 -2.70 1.53 -0.63
CA ALA A 41 -3.14 0.51 0.33
C ALA A 41 -2.02 -0.48 0.66
N TYR A 42 -1.25 -0.90 -0.34
CA TYR A 42 -0.12 -1.80 -0.18
C TYR A 42 0.98 -1.17 0.69
N MET A 43 1.35 0.08 0.42
CA MET A 43 2.31 0.81 1.23
C MET A 43 1.85 0.95 2.68
N LEU A 44 0.60 1.31 2.91
CA LEU A 44 0.05 1.49 4.26
C LEU A 44 -0.10 0.15 5.01
N SER A 45 -0.32 -0.95 4.30
CA SER A 45 -0.44 -2.29 4.90
C SER A 45 0.89 -2.87 5.35
N GLY A 46 2.01 -2.48 4.75
CA GLY A 46 3.30 -3.12 4.98
C GLY A 46 4.36 -2.23 5.61
N SER A 47 4.39 -0.94 5.23
CA SER A 47 5.55 -0.07 5.50
C SER A 47 5.43 0.76 6.78
N LEU A 48 4.23 0.96 7.31
CA LEU A 48 4.00 1.75 8.52
C LEU A 48 3.60 0.86 9.70
N ASP A 49 4.03 1.22 10.90
CA ASP A 49 3.42 0.66 12.11
C ASP A 49 1.94 1.09 12.22
N VAL A 50 1.16 0.32 12.99
CA VAL A 50 -0.29 0.48 13.07
C VAL A 50 -0.69 1.86 13.59
N GLU A 51 0.02 2.41 14.59
CA GLU A 51 -0.30 3.70 15.18
C GLU A 51 -0.04 4.83 14.20
N THR A 52 1.12 4.86 13.57
CA THR A 52 1.49 5.84 12.54
C THR A 52 0.52 5.79 11.36
N ARG A 53 0.17 4.59 10.91
CA ARG A 53 -0.81 4.41 9.84
C ARG A 53 -2.18 4.98 10.22
N ARG A 54 -2.71 4.62 11.39
CA ARG A 54 -4.02 5.10 11.87
C ARG A 54 -4.07 6.63 11.96
N ALA A 55 -3.00 7.23 12.45
CA ALA A 55 -2.90 8.68 12.57
C ALA A 55 -2.88 9.40 11.21
N GLY A 56 -2.29 8.80 10.17
CA GLY A 56 -2.07 9.44 8.85
C GLY A 56 -2.97 8.97 7.71
N GLN A 57 -3.64 7.84 7.85
CA GLN A 57 -4.32 7.14 6.75
C GLN A 57 -5.31 8.03 6.00
N GLU A 58 -6.22 8.70 6.69
CA GLU A 58 -7.25 9.52 6.05
C GLU A 58 -6.65 10.72 5.30
N ALA A 59 -5.63 11.35 5.88
CA ALA A 59 -4.92 12.44 5.22
C ALA A 59 -4.18 11.98 3.96
N LEU A 60 -3.62 10.77 3.97
CA LEU A 60 -2.94 10.18 2.81
C LEU A 60 -3.93 9.80 1.71
N ILE A 61 -5.10 9.26 2.05
CA ILE A 61 -6.17 8.99 1.08
C ILE A 61 -6.64 10.30 0.42
N ALA A 62 -6.90 11.34 1.21
CA ALA A 62 -7.31 12.65 0.70
C ALA A 62 -6.22 13.25 -0.20
N ARG A 63 -4.96 13.22 0.22
CA ARG A 63 -3.82 13.72 -0.58
C ARG A 63 -3.65 12.96 -1.90
N HIS A 64 -3.82 11.64 -1.88
CA HIS A 64 -3.77 10.82 -3.09
C HIS A 64 -4.90 11.20 -4.06
N HIS A 65 -6.14 11.31 -3.56
CA HIS A 65 -7.28 11.80 -4.33
C HIS A 65 -7.02 13.18 -4.95
N ASP A 66 -6.55 14.14 -4.16
CA ASP A 66 -6.21 15.49 -4.66
C ASP A 66 -5.13 15.44 -5.75
N GLY A 67 -4.17 14.51 -5.63
CA GLY A 67 -3.16 14.27 -6.66
C GLY A 67 -3.77 13.83 -7.97
N LEU A 68 -4.71 12.90 -7.94
CA LEU A 68 -5.43 12.40 -9.11
C LEU A 68 -6.26 13.52 -9.78
N VAL A 69 -6.97 14.30 -8.99
CA VAL A 69 -7.76 15.44 -9.50
C VAL A 69 -6.85 16.48 -10.17
N ARG A 70 -5.72 16.83 -9.55
CA ARG A 70 -4.72 17.73 -10.17
C ARG A 70 -4.11 17.16 -11.45
N ALA A 71 -4.02 15.85 -11.55
CA ALA A 71 -3.56 15.16 -12.76
C ALA A 71 -4.65 15.03 -13.86
N GLY A 72 -5.84 15.60 -13.64
CA GLY A 72 -6.92 15.65 -14.62
C GLY A 72 -7.94 14.52 -14.52
N VAL A 73 -7.94 13.74 -13.45
CA VAL A 73 -8.99 12.74 -13.22
C VAL A 73 -10.26 13.48 -12.82
N ALA A 74 -11.28 13.45 -13.70
CA ALA A 74 -12.58 14.03 -13.47
C ALA A 74 -13.56 13.00 -12.90
N ASP A 75 -14.65 13.50 -12.31
CA ASP A 75 -15.79 12.68 -11.83
C ASP A 75 -15.40 11.55 -10.85
N TYR A 76 -14.36 11.80 -10.05
CA TYR A 76 -13.87 10.89 -9.03
C TYR A 76 -13.89 11.59 -7.66
N SER A 77 -14.87 11.25 -6.84
CA SER A 77 -15.06 11.86 -5.52
C SER A 77 -14.14 11.26 -4.46
N LEU A 78 -13.90 11.99 -3.37
CA LEU A 78 -13.17 11.48 -2.22
C LEU A 78 -13.87 10.24 -1.59
N ALA A 79 -15.20 10.18 -1.65
CA ALA A 79 -15.96 9.01 -1.20
C ALA A 79 -15.63 7.77 -2.05
N GLN A 80 -15.54 7.92 -3.36
CA GLN A 80 -15.10 6.84 -4.26
C GLN A 80 -13.63 6.46 -4.03
N ALA A 81 -12.76 7.42 -3.71
CA ALA A 81 -11.38 7.14 -3.36
C ALA A 81 -11.25 6.31 -2.08
N ARG A 82 -12.06 6.61 -1.06
CA ARG A 82 -12.12 5.81 0.19
C ARG A 82 -12.62 4.40 -0.07
N GLU A 83 -13.65 4.25 -0.88
CA GLU A 83 -14.18 2.93 -1.25
C GLU A 83 -13.16 2.11 -2.06
N ALA A 84 -12.51 2.73 -3.04
CA ALA A 84 -11.43 2.09 -3.78
C ALA A 84 -10.26 1.69 -2.87
N PHE A 85 -9.91 2.52 -1.89
CA PHE A 85 -8.89 2.20 -0.90
C PHE A 85 -9.30 0.98 -0.04
N ARG A 86 -10.55 0.89 0.41
CA ARG A 86 -11.09 -0.26 1.16
C ARG A 86 -10.96 -1.56 0.37
N VAL A 87 -11.40 -1.56 -0.88
CA VAL A 87 -11.25 -2.72 -1.78
C VAL A 87 -9.78 -3.09 -1.97
N CYS A 88 -8.91 -2.09 -2.17
CA CYS A 88 -7.49 -2.33 -2.36
C CYS A 88 -6.79 -2.83 -1.08
N ALA A 89 -7.25 -2.41 0.11
CA ALA A 89 -6.74 -2.94 1.38
C ALA A 89 -7.04 -4.44 1.54
N MET A 90 -8.22 -4.89 1.10
CA MET A 90 -8.54 -6.32 1.03
C MET A 90 -7.59 -7.06 0.07
N LEU A 91 -7.34 -6.50 -1.12
CA LEU A 91 -6.41 -7.11 -2.07
C LEU A 91 -4.97 -7.12 -1.53
N ALA A 92 -4.55 -6.05 -0.87
CA ALA A 92 -3.22 -5.97 -0.23
C ALA A 92 -3.04 -7.02 0.87
N TRP A 93 -4.10 -7.39 1.59
CA TRP A 93 -4.11 -8.48 2.57
C TRP A 93 -3.82 -9.85 1.95
N CYS A 94 -4.21 -10.09 0.71
CA CYS A 94 -3.94 -11.37 0.05
C CYS A 94 -2.45 -11.65 -0.14
N TRP A 95 -1.61 -10.62 -0.28
CA TRP A 95 -0.18 -10.78 -0.54
C TRP A 95 0.60 -11.44 0.61
N PRO A 96 0.51 -10.98 1.88
CA PRO A 96 1.16 -11.70 2.98
C PRO A 96 0.63 -13.12 3.15
N VAL A 97 -0.66 -13.37 2.89
CA VAL A 97 -1.23 -14.74 2.94
C VAL A 97 -0.59 -15.64 1.89
N VAL A 98 -0.49 -15.18 0.63
CA VAL A 98 0.14 -15.93 -0.46
C VAL A 98 1.64 -16.14 -0.18
N ALA A 99 2.32 -15.09 0.30
CA ALA A 99 3.75 -15.17 0.62
C ALA A 99 4.02 -16.19 1.73
N ILE A 100 3.26 -16.17 2.83
CA ILE A 100 3.40 -17.15 3.93
C ILE A 100 3.14 -18.58 3.43
N GLY A 101 2.20 -18.76 2.51
CA GLY A 101 1.89 -20.08 1.95
C GLY A 101 2.85 -20.60 0.88
N SER A 102 3.72 -19.74 0.33
CA SER A 102 4.52 -20.05 -0.88
C SER A 102 6.02 -19.97 -0.67
N LEU A 103 6.49 -19.30 0.36
CA LEU A 103 7.91 -19.08 0.62
C LEU A 103 8.42 -20.00 1.72
N ASP A 104 9.67 -20.44 1.57
CA ASP A 104 10.38 -21.14 2.63
C ASP A 104 11.01 -20.11 3.58
N PHE A 105 10.69 -20.21 4.87
CA PHE A 105 11.12 -19.27 5.90
C PHE A 105 12.15 -19.88 6.84
N ASP A 106 13.17 -20.53 6.30
CA ASP A 106 14.31 -20.99 7.12
C ASP A 106 15.10 -19.85 7.79
N ASN A 107 14.83 -18.61 7.37
CA ASN A 107 15.45 -17.42 7.90
C ASN A 107 14.57 -16.74 8.96
N PRO A 108 14.98 -16.70 10.26
CA PRO A 108 14.21 -16.07 11.33
C PRO A 108 13.88 -14.58 11.11
N ARG A 109 14.78 -13.83 10.44
CA ARG A 109 14.55 -12.43 10.09
C ARG A 109 13.44 -12.28 9.05
N GLY A 110 13.44 -13.13 8.03
CA GLY A 110 12.39 -13.18 7.03
C GLY A 110 11.05 -13.50 7.66
N LEU A 111 10.98 -14.50 8.54
CA LEU A 111 9.76 -14.87 9.25
C LEU A 111 9.23 -13.71 10.12
N ALA A 112 10.10 -13.02 10.87
CA ALA A 112 9.70 -11.86 11.67
C ALA A 112 9.15 -10.70 10.81
N LEU A 113 9.76 -10.45 9.65
CA LEU A 113 9.27 -9.44 8.69
C LEU A 113 7.87 -9.78 8.19
N PHE A 114 7.64 -11.03 7.82
CA PHE A 114 6.32 -11.47 7.32
C PHE A 114 5.25 -11.47 8.40
N HIS A 115 5.58 -11.82 9.64
CA HIS A 115 4.64 -11.69 10.76
C HIS A 115 4.23 -10.24 10.97
N ALA A 116 5.19 -9.32 10.99
CA ALA A 116 4.90 -7.89 11.14
C ALA A 116 4.06 -7.36 9.97
N TRP A 117 4.33 -7.80 8.74
CA TRP A 117 3.53 -7.42 7.57
C TRP A 117 2.11 -7.98 7.64
N ALA A 118 1.95 -9.26 7.99
CA ALA A 118 0.64 -9.89 8.14
C ALA A 118 -0.21 -9.20 9.22
N GLU A 119 0.38 -8.89 10.38
CA GLU A 119 -0.29 -8.16 11.46
C GLU A 119 -0.75 -6.77 11.00
N ARG A 120 0.12 -5.99 10.35
CA ARG A 120 -0.20 -4.65 9.84
C ARG A 120 -1.30 -4.69 8.78
N ALA A 121 -1.21 -5.62 7.84
CA ALA A 121 -2.18 -5.78 6.77
C ALA A 121 -3.54 -6.23 7.30
N MET A 122 -3.58 -7.16 8.29
CA MET A 122 -4.80 -7.59 8.94
C MET A 122 -5.47 -6.43 9.70
N THR A 123 -4.68 -5.68 10.47
CA THR A 123 -5.18 -4.51 11.20
C THR A 123 -5.71 -3.42 10.25
N LEU A 124 -5.07 -3.22 9.08
CA LEU A 124 -5.62 -2.32 8.06
C LEU A 124 -6.96 -2.83 7.54
N PHE A 125 -7.04 -4.12 7.20
CA PHE A 125 -8.26 -4.75 6.71
C PHE A 125 -9.43 -4.59 7.69
N GLU A 126 -9.18 -4.80 8.98
CA GLU A 126 -10.17 -4.59 10.05
C GLU A 126 -10.58 -3.13 10.18
N ASP A 127 -9.62 -2.20 10.22
CA ASP A 127 -9.88 -0.76 10.40
C ASP A 127 -10.70 -0.13 9.26
N VAL A 128 -10.66 -0.70 8.06
CA VAL A 128 -11.44 -0.21 6.91
C VAL A 128 -12.73 -1.00 6.67
N ASP A 129 -13.10 -1.90 7.59
CA ASP A 129 -14.23 -2.83 7.41
C ASP A 129 -14.11 -3.60 6.08
N GLY A 130 -12.94 -4.18 5.86
CA GLY A 130 -12.62 -4.87 4.62
C GLY A 130 -13.52 -6.08 4.34
N ALA A 131 -14.13 -6.68 5.37
CA ALA A 131 -15.08 -7.77 5.21
C ALA A 131 -16.35 -7.35 4.47
N ALA A 132 -16.74 -6.08 4.54
CA ALA A 132 -17.95 -5.57 3.88
C ALA A 132 -17.84 -5.51 2.35
N VAL A 133 -16.63 -5.66 1.76
CA VAL A 133 -16.45 -5.73 0.30
C VAL A 133 -16.44 -7.16 -0.25
N ILE A 134 -16.53 -8.15 0.63
CA ILE A 134 -16.64 -9.57 0.23
C ILE A 134 -18.11 -9.85 -0.06
N PRO A 135 -18.47 -10.32 -1.27
CA PRO A 135 -19.86 -10.60 -1.64
C PRO A 135 -20.47 -11.77 -0.88
#